data_563e46d13b7e762537dd366b368191e3
#
_entry.id   563e46d13b7e762537dd366b368191e3
#
_cell.length_a   1.000
_cell.length_b   1.000
_cell.length_c   1.000
_cell.angle_alpha   90.00
_cell.angle_beta   90.00
_cell.angle_gamma   90.00
#
_symmetry.space_group_name_H-M   'P 1'
#
loop_
_entity.id
_entity.type
_entity.pdbx_description
1 polymer ?
#
loop_
_entity_poly.entity_id
_entity_poly.type
_entity_poly.pdbx_seq_one_letter_code
_entity_poly.pdbx_strand_id
1 'polypeptide(L)'
;TDTVTFADVAGMEKPKKEVGEIIAFLRNPKMFTRLGGKIPRGVLLVGPPGSGKTLLAKAVAGEANVPFFSTSAAEFQGEFMGSGVSRVRELFRNAKEKAPCIIFIDEIDAIGSRSNRNGEREITLNQLLAEMDGYGTNSGVIVMGATNRVELIDKALVRPGRFDRKIYVGFPELKDREEIFELYLKRITTASDVDAKELARKASGFSGAEISNVCNDAAVQSAGAGNEHVTQADLLKAMPELVFVPNTFTDAQSGW
;
A
#
# COMPACT_ATOMS: atom_id res chain seq x y z
N THR A 1 -3.21 4.56 -19.65
CA THR A 1 -2.85 4.11 -18.29
C THR A 1 -3.84 4.69 -17.32
N ASP A 2 -4.71 3.85 -16.81
CA ASP A 2 -5.78 4.28 -15.91
C ASP A 2 -5.19 4.72 -14.57
N THR A 3 -5.42 5.98 -14.21
CA THR A 3 -4.99 6.55 -12.93
C THR A 3 -5.84 5.95 -11.80
N VAL A 4 -5.19 5.39 -10.79
CA VAL A 4 -5.86 4.87 -9.59
C VAL A 4 -6.22 6.04 -8.68
N THR A 5 -7.47 6.10 -8.23
CA THR A 5 -7.98 7.11 -7.29
C THR A 5 -8.68 6.43 -6.10
N PHE A 6 -9.17 7.20 -5.15
CA PHE A 6 -9.95 6.66 -4.03
C PHE A 6 -11.23 5.95 -4.46
N ALA A 7 -11.74 6.25 -5.66
CA ALA A 7 -12.86 5.50 -6.23
C ALA A 7 -12.52 4.03 -6.50
N ASP A 8 -11.23 3.72 -6.70
CA ASP A 8 -10.73 2.36 -6.90
C ASP A 8 -10.39 1.64 -5.59
N VAL A 9 -10.47 2.36 -4.46
CA VAL A 9 -10.15 1.83 -3.13
C VAL A 9 -11.43 1.80 -2.31
N ALA A 10 -11.96 0.61 -2.13
CA ALA A 10 -13.14 0.41 -1.29
C ALA A 10 -12.73 0.23 0.17
N GLY A 11 -13.52 0.77 1.09
CA GLY A 11 -13.21 0.75 2.51
C GLY A 11 -12.06 1.69 2.87
N MET A 12 -11.30 1.34 3.91
CA MET A 12 -10.13 2.11 4.39
C MET A 12 -10.46 3.55 4.80
N GLU A 13 -11.59 3.79 5.44
CA GLU A 13 -12.02 5.13 5.82
C GLU A 13 -10.98 5.85 6.69
N LYS A 14 -10.42 5.16 7.68
CA LYS A 14 -9.40 5.74 8.56
C LYS A 14 -8.08 6.00 7.84
N PRO A 15 -7.48 5.03 7.12
CA PRO A 15 -6.29 5.30 6.31
C PRO A 15 -6.49 6.42 5.29
N LYS A 16 -7.63 6.48 4.61
CA LYS A 16 -7.96 7.56 3.66
C LYS A 16 -7.93 8.93 4.31
N LYS A 17 -8.48 9.06 5.51
CA LYS A 17 -8.44 10.31 6.29
C LYS A 17 -7.02 10.69 6.66
N GLU A 18 -6.22 9.73 7.13
CA GLU A 18 -4.85 9.98 7.56
C GLU A 18 -3.95 10.45 6.43
N VAL A 19 -4.19 10.03 5.20
CA VAL A 19 -3.42 10.49 4.02
C VAL A 19 -3.97 11.79 3.40
N GLY A 20 -5.09 12.30 3.89
CA GLY A 20 -5.72 13.51 3.35
C GLY A 20 -4.82 14.73 3.36
N GLU A 21 -4.05 14.94 4.43
CA GLU A 21 -3.09 16.06 4.54
C GLU A 21 -1.97 15.94 3.51
N ILE A 22 -1.52 14.72 3.25
CA ILE A 22 -0.46 14.44 2.27
C ILE A 22 -0.95 14.81 0.86
N ILE A 23 -2.18 14.44 0.53
CA ILE A 23 -2.81 14.77 -0.75
C ILE A 23 -2.91 16.30 -0.90
N ALA A 24 -3.37 17.00 0.13
CA ALA A 24 -3.48 18.44 0.13
C ALA A 24 -2.12 19.12 -0.08
N PHE A 25 -1.09 18.64 0.61
CA PHE A 25 0.28 19.13 0.43
C PHE A 25 0.77 18.94 -1.01
N LEU A 26 0.62 17.74 -1.55
CA LEU A 26 1.09 17.42 -2.90
C LEU A 26 0.39 18.23 -3.98
N ARG A 27 -0.88 18.60 -3.76
CA ARG A 27 -1.63 19.46 -4.68
C ARG A 27 -1.13 20.89 -4.69
N ASN A 28 -0.66 21.39 -3.55
CA ASN A 28 -0.16 22.76 -3.43
C ASN A 28 0.92 22.87 -2.34
N PRO A 29 2.16 22.40 -2.63
CA PRO A 29 3.25 22.42 -1.63
C PRO A 29 3.59 23.83 -1.14
N LYS A 30 3.50 24.84 -1.99
CA LYS A 30 3.85 26.24 -1.68
C LYS A 30 2.95 26.84 -0.59
N MET A 31 1.69 26.46 -0.58
CA MET A 31 0.74 26.96 0.43
C MET A 31 1.14 26.50 1.84
N PHE A 32 1.49 25.24 1.99
CA PHE A 32 1.94 24.70 3.28
C PHE A 32 3.23 25.34 3.76
N THR A 33 4.18 25.54 2.87
CA THR A 33 5.43 26.21 3.16
C THR A 33 5.21 27.64 3.65
N ARG A 34 4.35 28.37 2.97
CA ARG A 34 4.05 29.77 3.29
C ARG A 34 3.49 29.95 4.70
N LEU A 35 2.67 28.99 5.14
CA LEU A 35 2.04 29.04 6.45
C LEU A 35 2.90 28.38 7.56
N GLY A 36 4.09 27.88 7.21
CA GLY A 36 4.99 27.21 8.17
C GLY A 36 4.56 25.79 8.54
N GLY A 37 3.65 25.19 7.80
CA GLY A 37 3.21 23.80 8.02
C GLY A 37 4.33 22.81 7.73
N LYS A 38 4.43 21.79 8.58
CA LYS A 38 5.38 20.69 8.39
C LYS A 38 4.62 19.44 7.99
N ILE A 39 4.96 18.90 6.82
CA ILE A 39 4.41 17.65 6.34
C ILE A 39 5.41 16.52 6.60
N PRO A 40 4.97 15.32 6.99
CA PRO A 40 5.85 14.16 7.13
C PRO A 40 6.61 13.91 5.84
N ARG A 41 7.92 13.67 5.93
CA ARG A 41 8.74 13.31 4.76
C ARG A 41 8.51 11.88 4.35
N GLY A 42 8.24 11.01 5.32
CA GLY A 42 8.03 9.60 5.12
C GLY A 42 6.83 9.08 5.87
N VAL A 43 6.09 8.22 5.22
CA VAL A 43 4.91 7.54 5.77
C VAL A 43 5.14 6.04 5.66
N LEU A 44 5.01 5.34 6.77
CA LEU A 44 5.11 3.88 6.80
C LEU A 44 3.72 3.27 6.81
N LEU A 45 3.39 2.54 5.76
CA LEU A 45 2.16 1.76 5.68
C LEU A 45 2.42 0.38 6.28
N VAL A 46 1.66 0.03 7.30
CA VAL A 46 1.86 -1.20 8.06
C VAL A 46 0.60 -2.04 7.99
N GLY A 47 0.76 -3.31 7.68
CA GLY A 47 -0.38 -4.23 7.68
C GLY A 47 -0.06 -5.56 7.00
N PRO A 48 -1.00 -6.51 7.09
CA PRO A 48 -0.81 -7.83 6.50
C PRO A 48 -0.70 -7.77 4.98
N PRO A 49 -0.11 -8.82 4.35
CA PRO A 49 -0.04 -8.88 2.90
C PRO A 49 -1.44 -8.89 2.29
N GLY A 50 -1.59 -8.22 1.14
CA GLY A 50 -2.87 -8.15 0.44
C GLY A 50 -3.90 -7.20 1.05
N SER A 51 -3.52 -6.40 2.06
CA SER A 51 -4.44 -5.43 2.71
C SER A 51 -4.68 -4.17 1.89
N GLY A 52 -3.91 -3.95 0.81
CA GLY A 52 -4.13 -2.80 -0.08
C GLY A 52 -3.18 -1.63 0.14
N LYS A 53 -2.02 -1.85 0.76
CA LYS A 53 -1.02 -0.80 0.99
C LYS A 53 -0.55 -0.15 -0.31
N THR A 54 -0.20 -0.95 -1.31
CA THR A 54 0.24 -0.46 -2.62
C THR A 54 -0.88 0.31 -3.32
N LEU A 55 -2.10 -0.23 -3.29
CA LEU A 55 -3.26 0.41 -3.91
C LEU A 55 -3.56 1.77 -3.26
N LEU A 56 -3.46 1.86 -1.93
CA LEU A 56 -3.64 3.12 -1.22
C LEU A 56 -2.59 4.16 -1.64
N ALA A 57 -1.31 3.76 -1.73
CA ALA A 57 -0.24 4.66 -2.14
C ALA A 57 -0.46 5.18 -3.58
N LYS A 58 -0.84 4.30 -4.49
CA LYS A 58 -1.20 4.69 -5.87
C LYS A 58 -2.38 5.66 -5.90
N ALA A 59 -3.38 5.42 -5.07
CA ALA A 59 -4.56 6.26 -4.98
C ALA A 59 -4.22 7.67 -4.46
N VAL A 60 -3.30 7.77 -3.50
CA VAL A 60 -2.81 9.07 -3.01
C VAL A 60 -2.18 9.85 -4.16
N ALA A 61 -1.31 9.22 -4.94
CA ALA A 61 -0.68 9.86 -6.10
C ALA A 61 -1.72 10.25 -7.15
N GLY A 62 -2.70 9.40 -7.40
CA GLY A 62 -3.79 9.67 -8.35
C GLY A 62 -4.68 10.84 -7.91
N GLU A 63 -5.07 10.89 -6.64
CA GLU A 63 -5.85 11.99 -6.08
C GLU A 63 -5.10 13.32 -6.12
N ALA A 64 -3.79 13.29 -5.87
CA ALA A 64 -2.93 14.47 -5.92
C ALA A 64 -2.51 14.84 -7.34
N ASN A 65 -2.73 13.96 -8.31
CA ASN A 65 -2.29 14.09 -9.71
C ASN A 65 -0.78 14.34 -9.82
N VAL A 66 -0.01 13.50 -9.15
CA VAL A 66 1.47 13.56 -9.16
C VAL A 66 2.07 12.24 -9.64
N PRO A 67 3.32 12.25 -10.14
CA PRO A 67 4.02 11.02 -10.52
C PRO A 67 4.19 10.06 -9.34
N PHE A 68 4.18 8.77 -9.64
CA PHE A 68 4.34 7.69 -8.70
C PHE A 68 5.50 6.79 -9.12
N PHE A 69 6.52 6.73 -8.27
CA PHE A 69 7.69 5.87 -8.47
C PHE A 69 7.61 4.70 -7.51
N SER A 70 7.49 3.49 -8.03
CA SER A 70 7.34 2.27 -7.22
C SER A 70 8.54 1.36 -7.37
N THR A 71 9.02 0.86 -6.24
CA THR A 71 10.08 -0.15 -6.19
C THR A 71 9.88 -1.05 -4.98
N SER A 72 10.59 -2.17 -4.96
CA SER A 72 10.69 -3.03 -3.79
C SER A 72 12.10 -2.93 -3.21
N ALA A 73 12.20 -2.85 -1.89
CA ALA A 73 13.50 -2.84 -1.22
C ALA A 73 14.29 -4.13 -1.46
N ALA A 74 13.62 -5.24 -1.74
CA ALA A 74 14.27 -6.48 -2.15
C ALA A 74 15.09 -6.33 -3.44
N GLU A 75 14.66 -5.46 -4.36
CA GLU A 75 15.39 -5.16 -5.61
C GLU A 75 16.69 -4.40 -5.39
N PHE A 76 16.86 -3.77 -4.22
CA PHE A 76 18.11 -3.09 -3.88
C PHE A 76 19.23 -4.05 -3.52
N GLN A 77 18.92 -5.33 -3.37
CA GLN A 77 19.90 -6.39 -3.17
C GLN A 77 20.41 -6.87 -4.54
N GLY A 78 21.40 -6.16 -5.07
CA GLY A 78 21.98 -6.51 -6.37
C GLY A 78 23.07 -7.57 -6.26
N GLU A 79 23.43 -8.15 -7.40
CA GLU A 79 24.49 -9.14 -7.54
C GLU A 79 25.89 -8.56 -7.27
N PHE A 80 26.03 -7.24 -7.40
CA PHE A 80 27.31 -6.53 -7.26
C PHE A 80 27.31 -5.59 -6.06
N MET A 81 28.46 -5.48 -5.40
CA MET A 81 28.66 -4.58 -4.27
C MET A 81 28.41 -3.12 -4.71
N GLY A 82 27.55 -2.42 -3.98
CA GLY A 82 27.20 -1.03 -4.28
C GLY A 82 26.07 -0.82 -5.27
N SER A 83 25.51 -1.88 -5.88
CA SER A 83 24.39 -1.76 -6.81
C SER A 83 23.11 -1.26 -6.13
N GLY A 84 22.88 -1.64 -4.88
CA GLY A 84 21.76 -1.14 -4.08
C GLY A 84 21.86 0.36 -3.82
N VAL A 85 23.04 0.85 -3.47
CA VAL A 85 23.32 2.27 -3.25
C VAL A 85 23.04 3.08 -4.52
N SER A 86 23.50 2.59 -5.66
CA SER A 86 23.30 3.26 -6.95
C SER A 86 21.84 3.34 -7.33
N ARG A 87 21.07 2.29 -7.10
CA ARG A 87 19.61 2.24 -7.36
C ARG A 87 18.85 3.23 -6.48
N VAL A 88 19.20 3.32 -5.20
CA VAL A 88 18.60 4.29 -4.29
C VAL A 88 18.88 5.73 -4.75
N ARG A 89 20.13 6.03 -5.07
CA ARG A 89 20.51 7.36 -5.58
C ARG A 89 19.77 7.75 -6.84
N GLU A 90 19.68 6.82 -7.80
CA GLU A 90 19.01 7.06 -9.07
C GLU A 90 17.51 7.30 -8.88
N LEU A 91 16.87 6.49 -8.04
CA LEU A 91 15.46 6.62 -7.70
C LEU A 91 15.14 8.03 -7.17
N PHE A 92 15.91 8.50 -6.20
CA PHE A 92 15.70 9.82 -5.59
C PHE A 92 16.04 10.96 -6.54
N ARG A 93 17.09 10.83 -7.34
CA ARG A 93 17.43 11.82 -8.35
C ARG A 93 16.31 12.01 -9.37
N ASN A 94 15.76 10.91 -9.88
CA ASN A 94 14.63 10.94 -10.83
C ASN A 94 13.38 11.55 -10.20
N ALA A 95 13.12 11.23 -8.95
CA ALA A 95 11.97 11.77 -8.23
C ALA A 95 12.10 13.28 -8.00
N LYS A 96 13.29 13.77 -7.65
CA LYS A 96 13.54 15.20 -7.47
C LYS A 96 13.22 16.01 -8.72
N GLU A 97 13.59 15.50 -9.89
CA GLU A 97 13.36 16.19 -11.17
C GLU A 97 11.86 16.31 -11.47
N LYS A 98 11.05 15.43 -10.90
CA LYS A 98 9.60 15.37 -11.16
C LYS A 98 8.75 15.72 -9.94
N ALA A 99 9.33 16.36 -8.93
CA ALA A 99 8.57 16.83 -7.76
C ALA A 99 7.51 17.87 -8.17
N PRO A 100 6.31 17.89 -7.52
CA PRO A 100 5.90 17.00 -6.45
C PRO A 100 5.61 15.58 -6.93
N CYS A 101 5.95 14.57 -6.12
CA CYS A 101 5.77 13.17 -6.46
C CYS A 101 5.78 12.27 -5.22
N ILE A 102 5.45 11.00 -5.42
CA ILE A 102 5.52 9.98 -4.39
C ILE A 102 6.53 8.90 -4.82
N ILE A 103 7.42 8.54 -3.90
CA ILE A 103 8.25 7.34 -3.99
C ILE A 103 7.61 6.29 -3.09
N PHE A 104 7.25 5.14 -3.64
CA PHE A 104 6.74 4.01 -2.89
C PHE A 104 7.77 2.89 -2.85
N ILE A 105 8.15 2.46 -1.64
CA ILE A 105 9.11 1.39 -1.42
C ILE A 105 8.40 0.26 -0.67
N ASP A 106 8.10 -0.81 -1.40
CA ASP A 106 7.50 -2.00 -0.81
C ASP A 106 8.56 -2.86 -0.10
N GLU A 107 8.12 -3.68 0.85
CA GLU A 107 9.00 -4.59 1.60
C GLU A 107 10.22 -3.88 2.21
N ILE A 108 9.98 -2.71 2.83
CA ILE A 108 11.07 -1.89 3.39
C ILE A 108 11.89 -2.64 4.45
N ASP A 109 11.32 -3.65 5.09
CA ASP A 109 11.99 -4.54 6.04
C ASP A 109 13.12 -5.36 5.39
N ALA A 110 13.13 -5.51 4.07
CA ALA A 110 14.22 -6.22 3.37
C ALA A 110 15.57 -5.53 3.53
N ILE A 111 15.60 -4.21 3.66
CA ILE A 111 16.84 -3.45 3.93
C ILE A 111 16.85 -2.79 5.30
N GLY A 112 15.69 -2.60 5.90
CA GLY A 112 15.50 -1.91 7.17
C GLY A 112 15.25 -2.81 8.37
N SER A 113 15.54 -4.10 8.29
CA SER A 113 15.34 -5.05 9.38
C SER A 113 16.52 -5.04 10.37
N ARG A 114 16.19 -5.10 11.66
CA ARG A 114 17.19 -5.24 12.74
C ARG A 114 17.92 -6.59 12.72
N SER A 115 17.29 -7.64 12.23
CA SER A 115 17.75 -9.02 12.44
C SER A 115 18.70 -9.55 11.36
N ASN A 116 18.89 -8.88 10.24
CA ASN A 116 19.66 -9.37 9.11
C ASN A 116 20.61 -8.30 8.56
N ARG A 117 21.45 -7.76 9.44
CA ARG A 117 22.47 -6.80 9.02
C ARG A 117 23.66 -7.52 8.42
N ASN A 118 23.70 -7.60 7.10
CA ASN A 118 24.96 -7.80 6.41
C ASN A 118 25.50 -6.42 5.98
N GLY A 119 26.78 -6.31 5.66
CA GLY A 119 27.41 -5.04 5.34
C GLY A 119 26.74 -4.31 4.16
N GLU A 120 26.25 -5.04 3.19
CA GLU A 120 25.63 -4.50 1.98
C GLU A 120 24.24 -3.91 2.25
N ARG A 121 23.42 -4.57 3.05
CA ARG A 121 22.10 -4.07 3.47
C ARG A 121 22.23 -2.82 4.32
N GLU A 122 23.21 -2.79 5.21
CA GLU A 122 23.47 -1.62 6.07
C GLU A 122 23.90 -0.43 5.25
N ILE A 123 24.75 -0.60 4.25
CA ILE A 123 25.20 0.47 3.34
C ILE A 123 24.00 1.00 2.54
N THR A 124 23.17 0.13 2.01
CA THR A 124 21.97 0.51 1.26
C THR A 124 20.96 1.25 2.14
N LEU A 125 20.74 0.76 3.36
CA LEU A 125 19.89 1.44 4.35
C LEU A 125 20.41 2.84 4.65
N ASN A 126 21.71 2.97 4.91
CA ASN A 126 22.32 4.26 5.21
C ASN A 126 22.20 5.24 4.03
N GLN A 127 22.28 4.75 2.80
CA GLN A 127 22.05 5.58 1.62
C GLN A 127 20.60 6.07 1.54
N LEU A 128 19.63 5.18 1.81
CA LEU A 128 18.23 5.56 1.86
C LEU A 128 17.98 6.65 2.92
N LEU A 129 18.54 6.48 4.12
CA LEU A 129 18.42 7.45 5.20
C LEU A 129 19.06 8.78 4.83
N ALA A 130 20.23 8.75 4.19
CA ALA A 130 20.92 9.95 3.72
C ALA A 130 20.10 10.69 2.66
N GLU A 131 19.49 9.97 1.73
CA GLU A 131 18.61 10.57 0.73
C GLU A 131 17.38 11.21 1.37
N MET A 132 16.77 10.56 2.34
CA MET A 132 15.62 11.13 3.07
C MET A 132 16.03 12.36 3.89
N ASP A 133 17.18 12.34 4.55
CA ASP A 133 17.67 13.45 5.36
C ASP A 133 18.15 14.62 4.48
N GLY A 134 18.61 14.35 3.27
CA GLY A 134 19.12 15.35 2.34
C GLY A 134 18.07 16.21 1.67
N TYR A 135 16.79 15.84 1.79
CA TYR A 135 15.69 16.63 1.24
C TYR A 135 15.25 17.69 2.24
N GLY A 136 15.22 18.93 1.82
CA GLY A 136 14.56 19.98 2.58
C GLY A 136 13.07 19.70 2.74
N THR A 137 12.45 20.29 3.76
CA THR A 137 11.01 20.14 4.05
C THR A 137 10.11 20.55 2.87
N ASN A 138 10.66 21.18 1.84
CA ASN A 138 9.95 21.79 0.71
C ASN A 138 10.23 21.11 -0.63
N SER A 139 10.85 19.93 -0.63
CA SER A 139 11.21 19.26 -1.88
C SER A 139 10.00 18.79 -2.70
N GLY A 140 8.85 18.60 -2.06
CA GLY A 140 7.68 18.03 -2.71
C GLY A 140 7.77 16.53 -2.95
N VAL A 141 8.79 15.85 -2.45
CA VAL A 141 8.93 14.40 -2.53
C VAL A 141 8.45 13.77 -1.23
N ILE A 142 7.46 12.91 -1.32
CA ILE A 142 6.95 12.11 -0.19
C ILE A 142 7.38 10.67 -0.41
N VAL A 143 7.99 10.08 0.62
CA VAL A 143 8.39 8.67 0.59
C VAL A 143 7.38 7.86 1.39
N MET A 144 6.78 6.87 0.75
CA MET A 144 5.87 5.92 1.40
C MET A 144 6.53 4.54 1.40
N GLY A 145 6.77 4.01 2.59
CA GLY A 145 7.28 2.65 2.75
C GLY A 145 6.14 1.71 3.13
N ALA A 146 6.24 0.45 2.78
CA ALA A 146 5.27 -0.56 3.20
C ALA A 146 5.99 -1.75 3.83
N THR A 147 5.41 -2.28 4.91
CA THR A 147 5.90 -3.49 5.56
C THR A 147 4.76 -4.31 6.14
N ASN A 148 4.91 -5.62 6.09
CA ASN A 148 4.04 -6.56 6.80
C ASN A 148 4.56 -6.83 8.23
N ARG A 149 5.78 -6.37 8.55
CA ARG A 149 6.52 -6.73 9.76
C ARG A 149 7.11 -5.52 10.45
N VAL A 150 6.23 -4.65 11.00
CA VAL A 150 6.67 -3.43 11.69
C VAL A 150 7.61 -3.71 12.86
N GLU A 151 7.47 -4.87 13.51
CA GLU A 151 8.29 -5.28 14.64
C GLU A 151 9.77 -5.51 14.26
N LEU A 152 10.04 -5.75 12.98
CA LEU A 152 11.41 -5.97 12.49
C LEU A 152 12.11 -4.67 12.06
N ILE A 153 11.37 -3.58 11.91
CA ILE A 153 11.92 -2.33 11.38
C ILE A 153 12.92 -1.71 12.34
N ASP A 154 14.07 -1.31 11.79
CA ASP A 154 15.11 -0.61 12.54
C ASP A 154 14.59 0.75 13.02
N LYS A 155 14.89 1.09 14.27
CA LYS A 155 14.51 2.37 14.86
C LYS A 155 15.04 3.58 14.09
N ALA A 156 16.16 3.43 13.38
CA ALA A 156 16.72 4.50 12.56
C ALA A 156 15.74 4.95 11.46
N LEU A 157 14.95 4.04 10.91
CA LEU A 157 13.98 4.35 9.85
C LEU A 157 12.80 5.17 10.34
N VAL A 158 12.44 5.06 11.62
CA VAL A 158 11.23 5.69 12.18
C VAL A 158 11.54 6.93 13.02
N ARG A 159 12.78 7.42 12.97
CA ARG A 159 13.18 8.67 13.62
C ARG A 159 12.51 9.89 12.96
N PRO A 160 12.35 11.01 13.70
CA PRO A 160 11.82 12.25 13.12
C PRO A 160 12.56 12.66 11.84
N GLY A 161 11.80 13.06 10.81
CA GLY A 161 12.33 13.44 9.51
C GLY A 161 12.51 12.28 8.53
N ARG A 162 12.25 11.06 8.96
CA ARG A 162 12.27 9.84 8.13
C ARG A 162 10.86 9.29 8.05
N PHE A 163 10.63 7.98 8.25
CA PHE A 163 9.28 7.43 8.33
C PHE A 163 8.66 7.76 9.71
N ASP A 164 8.31 8.99 9.91
CA ASP A 164 7.84 9.54 11.19
C ASP A 164 6.33 9.43 11.38
N ARG A 165 5.60 8.97 10.37
CA ARG A 165 4.17 8.69 10.47
C ARG A 165 3.90 7.24 10.07
N LYS A 166 3.17 6.53 10.93
CA LYS A 166 2.70 5.18 10.65
C LYS A 166 1.20 5.20 10.35
N ILE A 167 0.80 4.51 9.30
CA ILE A 167 -0.61 4.31 8.96
C ILE A 167 -0.85 2.80 8.89
N TYR A 168 -1.77 2.33 9.71
CA TYR A 168 -2.13 0.92 9.73
C TYR A 168 -3.21 0.62 8.69
N VAL A 169 -2.92 -0.35 7.82
CA VAL A 169 -3.84 -0.83 6.78
C VAL A 169 -4.15 -2.30 7.08
N GLY A 170 -5.23 -2.54 7.82
CA GLY A 170 -5.61 -3.87 8.27
C GLY A 170 -6.48 -4.63 7.27
N PHE A 171 -6.88 -5.84 7.68
CA PHE A 171 -7.89 -6.59 6.94
C PHE A 171 -9.22 -5.84 6.97
N PRO A 172 -9.99 -5.91 5.88
CA PRO A 172 -11.27 -5.24 5.82
C PRO A 172 -12.30 -5.86 6.78
N GLU A 173 -13.08 -5.00 7.42
CA GLU A 173 -14.23 -5.40 8.23
C GLU A 173 -15.42 -5.75 7.33
N LEU A 174 -16.50 -6.25 7.90
CA LEU A 174 -17.69 -6.68 7.15
C LEU A 174 -18.19 -5.61 6.17
N LYS A 175 -18.33 -4.38 6.64
CA LYS A 175 -18.77 -3.25 5.80
C LYS A 175 -17.80 -2.98 4.67
N ASP A 176 -16.51 -3.03 4.95
CA ASP A 176 -15.46 -2.81 3.95
C ASP A 176 -15.49 -3.94 2.91
N ARG A 177 -15.67 -5.19 3.33
CA ARG A 177 -15.76 -6.32 2.41
C ARG A 177 -16.96 -6.20 1.48
N GLU A 178 -18.10 -5.74 1.99
CA GLU A 178 -19.27 -5.46 1.16
C GLU A 178 -18.95 -4.42 0.08
N GLU A 179 -18.31 -3.33 0.46
CA GLU A 179 -17.90 -2.28 -0.49
C GLU A 179 -16.89 -2.79 -1.53
N ILE A 180 -15.96 -3.64 -1.12
CA ILE A 180 -14.97 -4.23 -2.01
C ILE A 180 -15.66 -5.16 -3.01
N PHE A 181 -16.59 -6.00 -2.57
CA PHE A 181 -17.38 -6.83 -3.48
C PHE A 181 -18.17 -5.98 -4.47
N GLU A 182 -18.86 -4.95 -4.00
CA GLU A 182 -19.62 -4.05 -4.87
C GLU A 182 -18.73 -3.42 -5.94
N LEU A 183 -17.51 -3.01 -5.57
CA LEU A 183 -16.56 -2.43 -6.51
C LEU A 183 -16.16 -3.41 -7.63
N TYR A 184 -15.75 -4.62 -7.26
CA TYR A 184 -15.27 -5.61 -8.23
C TYR A 184 -16.40 -6.27 -9.01
N LEU A 185 -17.59 -6.44 -8.42
CA LEU A 185 -18.75 -6.99 -9.10
C LEU A 185 -19.26 -6.08 -10.23
N LYS A 186 -19.07 -4.78 -10.11
CA LYS A 186 -19.39 -3.83 -11.19
C LYS A 186 -18.54 -4.01 -12.43
N ARG A 187 -17.38 -4.64 -12.32
CA ARG A 187 -16.42 -4.85 -13.41
C ARG A 187 -16.69 -6.15 -14.19
N ILE A 188 -17.62 -6.98 -13.72
CA ILE A 188 -17.99 -8.24 -14.34
C ILE A 188 -19.51 -8.27 -14.61
N THR A 189 -19.95 -9.15 -15.49
CA THR A 189 -21.37 -9.30 -15.80
C THR A 189 -22.02 -10.28 -14.83
N THR A 190 -22.83 -9.78 -13.93
CA THR A 190 -23.47 -10.56 -12.87
C THR A 190 -24.94 -10.85 -13.15
N ALA A 191 -25.41 -12.02 -12.67
CA ALA A 191 -26.81 -12.36 -12.63
C ALA A 191 -27.54 -11.53 -11.57
N SER A 192 -28.87 -11.47 -11.64
CA SER A 192 -29.69 -10.68 -10.70
C SER A 192 -29.72 -11.22 -9.28
N ASP A 193 -29.31 -12.48 -9.07
CA ASP A 193 -29.28 -13.13 -7.74
C ASP A 193 -28.04 -12.80 -6.90
N VAL A 194 -27.07 -12.06 -7.45
CA VAL A 194 -25.82 -11.74 -6.76
C VAL A 194 -26.06 -10.76 -5.63
N ASP A 195 -25.64 -11.17 -4.42
CA ASP A 195 -25.81 -10.41 -3.18
C ASP A 195 -24.46 -10.19 -2.50
N ALA A 196 -23.97 -8.95 -2.59
CA ALA A 196 -22.69 -8.55 -2.00
C ALA A 196 -22.68 -8.68 -0.47
N LYS A 197 -23.82 -8.48 0.20
CA LYS A 197 -23.92 -8.62 1.67
C LYS A 197 -23.66 -10.03 2.13
N GLU A 198 -24.28 -11.00 1.46
CA GLU A 198 -24.06 -12.43 1.77
C GLU A 198 -22.61 -12.82 1.47
N LEU A 199 -22.07 -12.40 0.33
CA LEU A 199 -20.69 -12.67 -0.03
C LEU A 199 -19.72 -12.12 1.01
N ALA A 200 -19.95 -10.90 1.48
CA ALA A 200 -19.13 -10.26 2.51
C ALA A 200 -19.18 -11.04 3.85
N ARG A 201 -20.33 -11.54 4.23
CA ARG A 201 -20.46 -12.38 5.44
C ARG A 201 -19.70 -13.69 5.32
N LYS A 202 -19.71 -14.30 4.14
CA LYS A 202 -18.99 -15.56 3.85
C LYS A 202 -17.48 -15.36 3.70
N ALA A 203 -17.02 -14.15 3.44
CA ALA A 203 -15.62 -13.81 3.20
C ALA A 203 -14.91 -13.28 4.45
N SER A 204 -15.35 -13.67 5.64
CA SER A 204 -14.71 -13.26 6.89
C SER A 204 -13.21 -13.62 6.89
N GLY A 205 -12.37 -12.66 7.22
CA GLY A 205 -10.91 -12.84 7.22
C GLY A 205 -10.24 -12.68 5.86
N PHE A 206 -10.99 -12.43 4.79
CA PHE A 206 -10.42 -12.20 3.47
C PHE A 206 -9.79 -10.81 3.37
N SER A 207 -8.65 -10.73 2.67
CA SER A 207 -8.07 -9.46 2.24
C SER A 207 -8.83 -8.92 1.02
N GLY A 208 -8.61 -7.64 0.70
CA GLY A 208 -9.15 -7.04 -0.53
C GLY A 208 -8.64 -7.76 -1.78
N ALA A 209 -7.38 -8.18 -1.79
CA ALA A 209 -6.80 -8.95 -2.89
C ALA A 209 -7.49 -10.29 -3.09
N GLU A 210 -7.81 -10.99 -2.01
CA GLU A 210 -8.53 -12.26 -2.07
C GLU A 210 -9.95 -12.10 -2.61
N ILE A 211 -10.64 -11.03 -2.23
CA ILE A 211 -11.98 -10.71 -2.75
C ILE A 211 -11.91 -10.42 -4.25
N SER A 212 -10.93 -9.64 -4.69
CA SER A 212 -10.69 -9.38 -6.11
C SER A 212 -10.46 -10.67 -6.89
N ASN A 213 -9.66 -11.59 -6.35
CA ASN A 213 -9.40 -12.89 -6.97
C ASN A 213 -10.65 -13.74 -7.07
N VAL A 214 -11.50 -13.75 -6.03
CA VAL A 214 -12.79 -14.48 -6.06
C VAL A 214 -13.66 -13.99 -7.23
N CYS A 215 -13.80 -12.70 -7.38
CA CYS A 215 -14.59 -12.11 -8.46
C CYS A 215 -14.01 -12.45 -9.84
N ASN A 216 -12.70 -12.35 -9.99
CA ASN A 216 -12.03 -12.68 -11.25
C ASN A 216 -12.14 -14.18 -11.60
N ASP A 217 -11.89 -15.05 -10.63
CA ASP A 217 -11.95 -16.50 -10.82
C ASP A 217 -13.37 -16.95 -11.18
N ALA A 218 -14.38 -16.39 -10.52
CA ALA A 218 -15.78 -16.68 -10.86
C ALA A 218 -16.11 -16.27 -12.29
N ALA A 219 -15.65 -15.10 -12.73
CA ALA A 219 -15.86 -14.61 -14.10
C ALA A 219 -15.16 -15.50 -15.13
N VAL A 220 -13.91 -15.89 -14.88
CA VAL A 220 -13.14 -16.76 -15.78
C VAL A 220 -13.78 -18.14 -15.90
N GLN A 221 -14.17 -18.73 -14.78
CA GLN A 221 -14.81 -20.06 -14.77
C GLN A 221 -16.18 -20.05 -15.45
N SER A 222 -16.99 -19.01 -15.23
CA SER A 222 -18.30 -18.86 -15.89
C SER A 222 -18.15 -18.69 -17.39
N ALA A 223 -17.20 -17.89 -17.83
CA ALA A 223 -16.90 -17.72 -19.27
C ALA A 223 -16.43 -19.02 -19.90
N GLY A 224 -15.56 -19.76 -19.22
CA GLY A 224 -15.09 -21.07 -19.67
C GLY A 224 -16.19 -22.12 -19.80
N ALA A 225 -17.23 -22.03 -18.98
CA ALA A 225 -18.41 -22.90 -19.04
C ALA A 225 -19.47 -22.43 -20.06
N GLY A 226 -19.24 -21.31 -20.74
CA GLY A 226 -20.17 -20.74 -21.72
C GLY A 226 -21.36 -20.01 -21.11
N ASN A 227 -21.30 -19.63 -19.86
CA ASN A 227 -22.36 -18.87 -19.19
C ASN A 227 -22.29 -17.39 -19.56
N GLU A 228 -23.44 -16.73 -19.64
CA GLU A 228 -23.52 -15.31 -19.99
C GLU A 228 -23.38 -14.39 -18.75
N HIS A 229 -23.64 -14.92 -17.55
CA HIS A 229 -23.64 -14.16 -16.29
C HIS A 229 -22.99 -14.96 -15.18
N VAL A 230 -22.33 -14.25 -14.28
CA VAL A 230 -21.79 -14.82 -13.03
C VAL A 230 -22.90 -14.85 -12.00
N THR A 231 -23.19 -16.02 -11.44
CA THR A 231 -24.23 -16.20 -10.42
C THR A 231 -23.64 -16.14 -9.01
N GLN A 232 -24.53 -16.01 -8.01
CA GLN A 232 -24.13 -16.07 -6.60
C GLN A 232 -23.43 -17.41 -6.28
N ALA A 233 -23.92 -18.51 -6.81
CA ALA A 233 -23.32 -19.84 -6.63
C ALA A 233 -21.91 -19.92 -7.21
N ASP A 234 -21.67 -19.29 -8.37
CA ASP A 234 -20.34 -19.21 -8.98
C ASP A 234 -19.35 -18.50 -8.08
N LEU A 235 -19.76 -17.39 -7.48
CA LEU A 235 -18.93 -16.61 -6.56
C LEU A 235 -18.61 -17.36 -5.27
N LEU A 236 -19.62 -18.01 -4.68
CA LEU A 236 -19.43 -18.83 -3.48
C LEU A 236 -18.49 -20.00 -3.75
N LYS A 237 -18.60 -20.63 -4.91
CA LYS A 237 -17.74 -21.74 -5.31
C LYS A 237 -16.27 -21.28 -5.52
N ALA A 238 -16.07 -20.06 -5.97
CA ALA A 238 -14.73 -19.50 -6.18
C ALA A 238 -14.03 -19.11 -4.88
N MET A 239 -14.75 -19.05 -3.75
CA MET A 239 -14.14 -18.72 -2.47
C MET A 239 -13.25 -19.86 -1.98
N PRO A 240 -11.98 -19.57 -1.62
CA PRO A 240 -11.12 -20.58 -0.99
C PRO A 240 -11.69 -20.96 0.39
N GLU A 241 -11.44 -22.21 0.82
CA GLU A 241 -11.73 -22.61 2.18
C GLU A 241 -10.90 -21.80 3.17
N LEU A 242 -11.54 -21.30 4.24
CA LEU A 242 -10.86 -20.54 5.28
C LEU A 242 -9.88 -21.43 6.04
N VAL A 243 -8.59 -21.19 5.86
CA VAL A 243 -7.59 -21.65 6.80
C VAL A 243 -7.56 -20.63 7.93
N PHE A 244 -7.93 -21.05 9.16
CA PHE A 244 -7.85 -20.20 10.33
C PHE A 244 -6.38 -19.86 10.61
N VAL A 245 -5.99 -18.64 10.29
CA VAL A 245 -4.72 -18.07 10.72
C VAL A 245 -5.01 -17.29 12.01
N PRO A 246 -4.42 -17.68 13.15
CA PRO A 246 -4.58 -16.91 14.38
C PRO A 246 -4.23 -15.45 14.12
N ASN A 247 -5.08 -14.56 14.57
CA ASN A 247 -4.92 -13.14 14.38
C ASN A 247 -3.77 -12.64 15.29
N THR A 248 -2.54 -12.73 14.80
CA THR A 248 -1.34 -12.26 15.54
C THR A 248 -1.22 -10.75 15.57
N PHE A 249 -2.12 -10.02 14.88
CA PHE A 249 -2.07 -8.56 14.77
C PHE A 249 -2.93 -7.82 15.80
N THR A 250 -3.81 -8.50 16.54
CA THR A 250 -4.68 -7.83 17.53
C THR A 250 -3.95 -7.42 18.80
N ASP A 251 -2.83 -8.06 19.13
CA ASP A 251 -2.08 -7.76 20.34
C ASP A 251 -1.10 -6.60 20.21
N ALA A 252 -0.82 -6.16 19.00
CA ALA A 252 0.08 -5.03 18.76
C ALA A 252 -0.56 -3.65 18.98
N GLN A 253 -1.90 -3.60 19.16
CA GLN A 253 -2.60 -2.34 19.39
C GLN A 253 -2.63 -1.88 20.84
N SER A 254 -2.24 -2.74 21.78
CA SER A 254 -2.32 -2.43 23.24
C SER A 254 -1.01 -1.96 23.85
N GLY A 255 0.03 -1.73 23.08
CA GLY A 255 1.38 -1.45 23.60
C GLY A 255 2.03 -0.14 23.15
N TRP A 256 1.25 0.89 22.75
CA TRP A 256 1.82 2.21 22.39
C TRP A 256 1.07 3.34 23.07
#